data_1a0494dc79730a101f7f0dea270b578c
#
_entry.id   1a0494dc79730a101f7f0dea270b578c
#
_cell.length_a   1.000
_cell.length_b   1.000
_cell.length_c   1.000
_cell.angle_alpha   90.00
_cell.angle_beta   90.00
_cell.angle_gamma   90.00
#
_symmetry.space_group_name_H-M   'P 1'
#
loop_
_entity.id
_entity.type
_entity.pdbx_description
1 polymer ?
#
loop_
_entity_poly.entity_id
_entity_poly.type
_entity_poly.pdbx_seq_one_letter_code
_entity_poly.pdbx_strand_id
1 'polypeptide(L)'
;MIITDDDIGRVEKKFKISFDEERKRAIKNLETVDIVACAGSGKTTLMCSKIDILTSKQPFEGNKGVAVLSLTNVAIEQIRFKLGKNHSVFKYPNFCETMQKFVTSFVLNGWIATKYNRKIESIDNGLFIQYFKSKMNRKKVLYLERVNFSFEDVYSDGENVFYREQKIENIKISNLTAEKKKEYIESIKMIKLQLISEGIFNYRDAFEISTKYLKENNKLKEFIKNRFQICFVDEMQDCRKWEKDFLEECFSDVCFQKIGDPNQQIYDETYWQPTKKIIINNSIRNSVNIAEFANKFEDVSNNMTGRIQNNIKVKFLVYNSKNILKVKSKYIEEIKKENLEKIDSANFKMIGKIAKKNEGKIELIDYCDSIKEEESNNYDKLFLERLKQNKNKVLITLYEMMYYVYRKIDKNNYLRINNKKEFNDRISLYINNEKIYRDLRNSKYDILSFSKKFIENILINLFTNKEYFKAAYKSILDEKTIDVTKIFNFEENGLKIETKTIAGVKGETHTATLVCETFYRNYDIEYILENYIRQNKNNKTVKEILHTLYVAFTRPTDMLCIAIREEVYCKYKEEINSLNAEIINIEEEKCTN
;
A
#
# COMPACT_ATOMS: atom_id res chain seq x y z
N MET A 1 17.88 24.43 -20.95
CA MET A 1 17.33 24.86 -19.63
C MET A 1 18.37 24.56 -18.56
N ILE A 2 18.61 25.48 -17.60
CA ILE A 2 19.59 25.32 -16.51
C ILE A 2 18.87 25.68 -15.20
N ILE A 3 19.13 24.95 -14.14
CA ILE A 3 18.68 25.28 -12.77
C ILE A 3 19.86 25.94 -12.05
N THR A 4 19.65 27.17 -11.57
CA THR A 4 20.66 27.99 -10.88
C THR A 4 20.57 27.84 -9.36
N ASP A 5 21.56 28.35 -8.63
CA ASP A 5 21.53 28.40 -7.17
C ASP A 5 20.44 29.37 -6.65
N ASP A 6 20.12 30.43 -7.42
CA ASP A 6 19.00 31.33 -7.09
C ASP A 6 17.65 30.62 -7.16
N ASP A 7 17.47 29.73 -8.16
CA ASP A 7 16.26 28.90 -8.24
C ASP A 7 16.13 28.01 -6.99
N ILE A 8 17.26 27.41 -6.55
CA ILE A 8 17.30 26.57 -5.35
C ILE A 8 17.01 27.42 -4.11
N GLY A 9 17.68 28.58 -3.96
CA GLY A 9 17.45 29.49 -2.83
C GLY A 9 15.99 29.97 -2.72
N ARG A 10 15.31 30.16 -3.86
CA ARG A 10 13.88 30.48 -3.89
C ARG A 10 13.02 29.37 -3.28
N VAL A 11 13.24 28.12 -3.67
CA VAL A 11 12.46 26.99 -3.16
C VAL A 11 12.83 26.62 -1.73
N GLU A 12 14.09 26.80 -1.31
CA GLU A 12 14.51 26.67 0.09
C GLU A 12 13.73 27.64 1.00
N LYS A 13 13.61 28.91 0.59
CA LYS A 13 12.78 29.90 1.29
C LYS A 13 11.31 29.52 1.30
N LYS A 14 10.77 29.09 0.15
CA LYS A 14 9.36 28.71 0.01
C LYS A 14 8.98 27.53 0.91
N PHE A 15 9.80 26.49 0.97
CA PHE A 15 9.53 25.28 1.74
C PHE A 15 10.13 25.32 3.17
N LYS A 16 10.84 26.40 3.54
CA LYS A 16 11.54 26.57 4.83
C LYS A 16 12.50 25.42 5.12
N ILE A 17 13.35 25.10 4.16
CA ILE A 17 14.33 24.02 4.20
C ILE A 17 15.68 24.52 3.70
N SER A 18 16.74 23.74 3.94
CA SER A 18 18.06 23.94 3.34
C SER A 18 18.53 22.64 2.73
N PHE A 19 19.08 22.69 1.52
CA PHE A 19 19.61 21.54 0.82
C PHE A 19 21.13 21.46 0.97
N ASP A 20 21.62 20.25 1.26
CA ASP A 20 23.04 19.93 1.13
C ASP A 20 23.47 19.82 -0.34
N GLU A 21 24.77 19.66 -0.58
CA GLU A 21 25.32 19.61 -1.93
C GLU A 21 24.84 18.40 -2.74
N GLU A 22 24.58 17.26 -2.10
CA GLU A 22 24.03 16.07 -2.77
C GLU A 22 22.63 16.35 -3.33
N ARG A 23 21.77 16.98 -2.52
CA ARG A 23 20.42 17.36 -2.95
C ARG A 23 20.45 18.46 -4.01
N LYS A 24 21.31 19.47 -3.87
CA LYS A 24 21.48 20.51 -4.89
C LYS A 24 21.93 19.92 -6.22
N ARG A 25 22.88 18.96 -6.19
CA ARG A 25 23.32 18.23 -7.39
C ARG A 25 22.17 17.46 -8.04
N ALA A 26 21.34 16.79 -7.26
CA ALA A 26 20.17 16.07 -7.76
C ALA A 26 19.10 17.01 -8.35
N ILE A 27 18.89 18.18 -7.74
CA ILE A 27 17.97 19.21 -8.25
C ILE A 27 18.48 19.79 -9.56
N LYS A 28 19.76 20.12 -9.66
CA LYS A 28 20.39 20.69 -10.87
C LYS A 28 20.48 19.70 -12.06
N ASN A 29 20.48 18.39 -11.78
CA ASN A 29 20.61 17.39 -12.84
C ASN A 29 19.34 17.32 -13.69
N LEU A 30 19.47 17.46 -15.01
CA LEU A 30 18.36 17.40 -15.99
C LEU A 30 18.53 16.23 -16.99
N GLU A 31 19.34 15.25 -16.65
CA GLU A 31 19.52 14.04 -17.45
C GLU A 31 18.70 12.88 -16.91
N THR A 32 18.54 11.84 -17.72
CA THR A 32 17.99 10.57 -17.27
C THR A 32 18.91 9.95 -16.22
N VAL A 33 18.40 9.76 -15.00
CA VAL A 33 19.17 9.31 -13.84
C VAL A 33 18.28 8.65 -12.79
N ASP A 34 18.86 7.72 -12.06
CA ASP A 34 18.25 7.09 -10.88
C ASP A 34 18.67 7.86 -9.62
N ILE A 35 17.73 8.45 -8.90
CA ILE A 35 17.98 9.13 -7.63
C ILE A 35 17.73 8.13 -6.51
N VAL A 36 18.83 7.55 -6.02
CA VAL A 36 18.83 6.61 -4.90
C VAL A 36 18.93 7.39 -3.60
N ALA A 37 17.88 7.42 -2.83
CA ALA A 37 17.79 8.28 -1.67
C ALA A 37 17.32 7.46 -0.46
N CYS A 38 18.12 7.43 0.61
CA CYS A 38 17.86 6.64 1.80
C CYS A 38 16.53 6.99 2.50
N ALA A 39 16.15 6.17 3.46
CA ALA A 39 15.00 6.45 4.32
C ALA A 39 15.11 7.82 4.99
N GLY A 40 14.03 8.59 4.97
CA GLY A 40 14.04 9.91 5.63
C GLY A 40 14.89 10.99 4.98
N SER A 41 15.46 10.75 3.79
CA SER A 41 16.27 11.74 3.04
C SER A 41 15.47 12.93 2.48
N GLY A 42 14.12 12.87 2.53
CA GLY A 42 13.28 13.92 1.98
C GLY A 42 13.03 13.81 0.47
N LYS A 43 13.04 12.59 -0.10
CA LYS A 43 12.77 12.30 -1.53
C LYS A 43 11.65 13.12 -2.15
N THR A 44 10.47 13.05 -1.55
CA THR A 44 9.29 13.77 -2.05
C THR A 44 9.45 15.29 -1.96
N THR A 45 10.17 15.81 -0.96
CA THR A 45 10.45 17.25 -0.84
C THR A 45 11.41 17.71 -1.93
N LEU A 46 12.48 16.97 -2.17
CA LEU A 46 13.44 17.22 -3.24
C LEU A 46 12.73 17.21 -4.61
N MET A 47 11.91 16.20 -4.88
CA MET A 47 11.12 16.09 -6.12
C MET A 47 10.17 17.28 -6.28
N CYS A 48 9.40 17.64 -5.24
CA CYS A 48 8.51 18.80 -5.27
C CYS A 48 9.25 20.11 -5.52
N SER A 49 10.42 20.31 -4.91
CA SER A 49 11.25 21.49 -5.13
C SER A 49 11.71 21.59 -6.58
N LYS A 50 12.17 20.48 -7.15
CA LYS A 50 12.55 20.40 -8.55
C LYS A 50 11.38 20.65 -9.51
N ILE A 51 10.22 20.10 -9.22
CA ILE A 51 8.98 20.35 -9.97
C ILE A 51 8.61 21.83 -9.92
N ASP A 52 8.67 22.47 -8.76
CA ASP A 52 8.36 23.90 -8.62
C ASP A 52 9.31 24.78 -9.45
N ILE A 53 10.61 24.47 -9.44
CA ILE A 53 11.59 25.17 -10.26
C ILE A 53 11.28 24.97 -11.75
N LEU A 54 11.08 23.75 -12.19
CA LEU A 54 10.84 23.44 -13.61
C LEU A 54 9.58 24.10 -14.14
N THR A 55 8.50 24.02 -13.38
CA THR A 55 7.21 24.61 -13.80
C THR A 55 7.25 26.14 -13.80
N SER A 56 8.10 26.76 -12.96
CA SER A 56 8.29 28.22 -13.01
C SER A 56 9.08 28.70 -14.24
N LYS A 57 9.78 27.79 -14.92
CA LYS A 57 10.54 28.07 -16.16
C LYS A 57 9.75 27.73 -17.42
N GLN A 58 8.48 27.34 -17.32
CA GLN A 58 7.59 27.14 -18.46
C GLN A 58 7.17 28.48 -19.09
N PRO A 59 6.85 28.54 -20.40
CA PRO A 59 6.73 27.41 -21.32
C PRO A 59 8.07 26.85 -21.77
N PHE A 60 8.17 25.53 -21.92
CA PHE A 60 9.29 24.88 -22.60
C PHE A 60 9.12 24.92 -24.11
N GLU A 61 10.20 24.69 -24.86
CA GLU A 61 10.16 24.54 -26.32
C GLU A 61 9.11 23.49 -26.73
N GLY A 62 8.27 23.83 -27.71
CA GLY A 62 7.14 22.99 -28.12
C GLY A 62 6.02 22.87 -27.09
N ASN A 63 5.98 23.77 -26.10
CA ASN A 63 4.99 23.75 -25.00
C ASN A 63 4.92 22.40 -24.26
N LYS A 64 6.08 21.74 -24.08
CA LYS A 64 6.17 20.46 -23.36
C LYS A 64 5.83 20.61 -21.87
N GLY A 65 5.30 19.57 -21.30
CA GLY A 65 4.97 19.50 -19.87
C GLY A 65 5.98 18.72 -19.04
N VAL A 66 5.74 18.73 -17.74
CA VAL A 66 6.38 17.84 -16.75
C VAL A 66 5.40 16.71 -16.43
N ALA A 67 5.85 15.45 -16.53
CA ALA A 67 5.11 14.30 -16.04
C ALA A 67 5.58 13.93 -14.62
N VAL A 68 4.65 13.70 -13.71
CA VAL A 68 4.92 13.23 -12.35
C VAL A 68 4.00 12.05 -12.08
N LEU A 69 4.59 10.88 -11.87
CA LEU A 69 3.85 9.63 -11.74
C LEU A 69 4.12 8.99 -10.38
N SER A 70 3.09 8.43 -9.79
CA SER A 70 3.18 7.64 -8.56
C SER A 70 2.26 6.42 -8.62
N LEU A 71 2.52 5.43 -7.75
CA LEU A 71 1.70 4.22 -7.64
C LEU A 71 0.34 4.47 -7.00
N THR A 72 0.25 5.45 -6.09
CA THR A 72 -0.94 5.62 -5.24
C THR A 72 -1.51 7.03 -5.29
N ASN A 73 -2.84 7.13 -5.11
CA ASN A 73 -3.50 8.43 -4.95
C ASN A 73 -3.00 9.19 -3.71
N VAL A 74 -2.62 8.46 -2.65
CA VAL A 74 -2.10 9.07 -1.40
C VAL A 74 -0.81 9.84 -1.67
N ALA A 75 0.11 9.28 -2.47
CA ALA A 75 1.35 9.97 -2.83
C ALA A 75 1.07 11.22 -3.70
N ILE A 76 0.12 11.14 -4.62
CA ILE A 76 -0.30 12.32 -5.41
C ILE A 76 -0.91 13.41 -4.51
N GLU A 77 -1.74 13.04 -3.53
CA GLU A 77 -2.29 14.02 -2.57
C GLU A 77 -1.19 14.62 -1.66
N GLN A 78 -0.15 13.88 -1.30
CA GLN A 78 1.01 14.42 -0.60
C GLN A 78 1.76 15.47 -1.44
N ILE A 79 1.97 15.20 -2.73
CA ILE A 79 2.55 16.17 -3.67
C ILE A 79 1.66 17.40 -3.77
N ARG A 80 0.35 17.21 -3.87
CA ARG A 80 -0.66 18.28 -3.94
C ARG A 80 -0.69 19.13 -2.67
N PHE A 81 -0.54 18.50 -1.51
CA PHE A 81 -0.45 19.20 -0.23
C PHE A 81 0.82 20.07 -0.16
N LYS A 82 1.98 19.53 -0.56
CA LYS A 82 3.27 20.25 -0.52
C LYS A 82 3.34 21.40 -1.51
N LEU A 83 2.89 21.21 -2.74
CA LEU A 83 2.97 22.23 -3.79
C LEU A 83 1.81 23.25 -3.75
N GLY A 84 0.69 22.87 -3.13
CA GLY A 84 -0.57 23.62 -3.14
C GLY A 84 -1.48 23.17 -4.29
N LYS A 85 -2.79 23.11 -4.00
CA LYS A 85 -3.81 22.57 -4.94
C LYS A 85 -3.86 23.27 -6.30
N ASN A 86 -3.51 24.55 -6.35
CA ASN A 86 -3.56 25.39 -7.57
C ASN A 86 -2.26 25.43 -8.34
N HIS A 87 -1.24 24.66 -7.93
CA HIS A 87 0.06 24.66 -8.58
C HIS A 87 -0.02 24.27 -10.06
N SER A 88 0.84 24.86 -10.89
CA SER A 88 0.83 24.66 -12.37
C SER A 88 1.09 23.21 -12.78
N VAL A 89 1.78 22.41 -11.98
CA VAL A 89 2.02 20.99 -12.26
C VAL A 89 0.72 20.18 -12.44
N PHE A 90 -0.40 20.63 -11.84
CA PHE A 90 -1.71 19.98 -11.96
C PHE A 90 -2.53 20.48 -13.15
N LYS A 91 -1.97 21.36 -13.97
CA LYS A 91 -2.61 21.96 -15.14
C LYS A 91 -1.85 21.59 -16.41
N TYR A 92 -2.56 21.61 -17.53
CA TYR A 92 -1.92 21.51 -18.85
C TYR A 92 -0.84 22.60 -19.01
N PRO A 93 0.35 22.31 -19.56
CA PRO A 93 0.78 21.07 -20.26
C PRO A 93 1.32 19.96 -19.34
N ASN A 94 1.28 20.10 -18.04
CA ASN A 94 1.84 19.10 -17.12
C ASN A 94 0.85 17.94 -16.87
N PHE A 95 1.36 16.87 -16.26
CA PHE A 95 0.56 15.72 -15.85
C PHE A 95 1.10 15.19 -14.51
N CYS A 96 0.31 15.27 -13.44
CA CYS A 96 0.67 14.80 -12.12
C CYS A 96 -0.44 13.91 -11.58
N GLU A 97 -0.31 12.58 -11.76
CA GLU A 97 -1.34 11.60 -11.43
C GLU A 97 -0.73 10.20 -11.23
N THR A 98 -1.58 9.21 -10.94
CA THR A 98 -1.12 7.83 -10.83
C THR A 98 -0.67 7.26 -12.17
N MET A 99 0.26 6.28 -12.13
CA MET A 99 0.72 5.55 -13.32
C MET A 99 -0.46 4.92 -14.07
N GLN A 100 -1.42 4.33 -13.32
CA GLN A 100 -2.61 3.74 -13.92
C GLN A 100 -3.42 4.75 -14.74
N LYS A 101 -3.56 5.98 -14.24
CA LYS A 101 -4.27 7.03 -14.95
C LYS A 101 -3.50 7.49 -16.18
N PHE A 102 -2.17 7.52 -16.11
CA PHE A 102 -1.32 7.82 -17.26
C PHE A 102 -1.49 6.78 -18.37
N VAL A 103 -1.31 5.50 -18.05
CA VAL A 103 -1.49 4.38 -18.99
C VAL A 103 -2.85 4.45 -19.67
N THR A 104 -3.90 4.65 -18.87
CA THR A 104 -5.27 4.74 -19.37
C THR A 104 -5.46 5.91 -20.32
N SER A 105 -4.98 7.10 -19.93
CA SER A 105 -5.27 8.34 -20.68
C SER A 105 -4.46 8.48 -21.96
N PHE A 106 -3.20 8.04 -21.97
CA PHE A 106 -2.28 8.29 -23.08
C PHE A 106 -2.12 7.10 -24.03
N VAL A 107 -2.38 5.86 -23.55
CA VAL A 107 -2.06 4.66 -24.35
C VAL A 107 -3.28 3.75 -24.51
N LEU A 108 -3.82 3.22 -23.43
CA LEU A 108 -4.81 2.14 -23.47
C LEU A 108 -6.14 2.58 -24.10
N ASN A 109 -6.60 3.82 -23.85
CA ASN A 109 -7.80 4.37 -24.52
C ASN A 109 -7.65 4.41 -26.03
N GLY A 110 -6.49 4.80 -26.53
CA GLY A 110 -6.20 4.81 -27.97
C GLY A 110 -6.19 3.39 -28.55
N TRP A 111 -5.56 2.45 -27.86
CA TRP A 111 -5.49 1.06 -28.27
C TRP A 111 -6.88 0.42 -28.39
N ILE A 112 -7.72 0.50 -27.34
CA ILE A 112 -9.04 -0.14 -27.35
C ILE A 112 -9.98 0.50 -28.36
N ALA A 113 -9.93 1.83 -28.52
CA ALA A 113 -10.71 2.53 -29.52
C ALA A 113 -10.34 2.10 -30.95
N THR A 114 -9.04 1.96 -31.23
CA THR A 114 -8.55 1.54 -32.55
C THR A 114 -8.87 0.08 -32.84
N LYS A 115 -8.68 -0.82 -31.84
CA LYS A 115 -8.80 -2.27 -32.06
C LYS A 115 -10.25 -2.77 -32.04
N TYR A 116 -11.07 -2.21 -31.16
CA TYR A 116 -12.44 -2.71 -30.91
C TYR A 116 -13.54 -1.67 -31.08
N ASN A 117 -13.19 -0.42 -31.41
CA ASN A 117 -14.13 0.72 -31.47
C ASN A 117 -14.95 0.86 -30.18
N ARG A 118 -14.27 0.72 -29.03
CA ARG A 118 -14.89 0.75 -27.69
C ARG A 118 -14.16 1.68 -26.75
N LYS A 119 -14.78 1.94 -25.59
CA LYS A 119 -14.17 2.63 -24.46
C LYS A 119 -13.81 1.62 -23.37
N ILE A 120 -12.94 2.03 -22.46
CA ILE A 120 -12.64 1.27 -21.25
C ILE A 120 -13.86 1.30 -20.34
N GLU A 121 -14.36 0.12 -19.98
CA GLU A 121 -15.48 -0.06 -19.04
C GLU A 121 -14.95 -0.12 -17.61
N SER A 122 -13.89 -0.93 -17.37
CA SER A 122 -13.30 -1.10 -16.04
C SER A 122 -11.84 -1.51 -16.10
N ILE A 123 -11.03 -0.99 -15.15
CA ILE A 123 -9.70 -1.50 -14.82
C ILE A 123 -9.70 -1.74 -13.32
N ASP A 124 -10.05 -2.95 -12.92
CA ASP A 124 -10.15 -3.36 -11.51
C ASP A 124 -10.05 -4.87 -11.39
N ASN A 125 -9.12 -5.36 -10.53
CA ASN A 125 -8.90 -6.80 -10.36
C ASN A 125 -10.12 -7.53 -9.79
N GLY A 126 -10.83 -6.92 -8.84
CA GLY A 126 -12.00 -7.53 -8.20
C GLY A 126 -13.17 -7.68 -9.17
N LEU A 127 -13.49 -6.61 -9.90
CA LEU A 127 -14.53 -6.63 -10.93
C LEU A 127 -14.16 -7.58 -12.07
N PHE A 128 -12.91 -7.55 -12.52
CA PHE A 128 -12.41 -8.48 -13.52
C PHE A 128 -12.63 -9.93 -13.12
N ILE A 129 -12.27 -10.33 -11.89
CA ILE A 129 -12.46 -11.69 -11.39
C ILE A 129 -13.96 -12.04 -11.35
N GLN A 130 -14.83 -11.12 -10.92
CA GLN A 130 -16.28 -11.35 -10.91
C GLN A 130 -16.83 -11.60 -12.31
N TYR A 131 -16.49 -10.75 -13.28
CA TYR A 131 -16.90 -10.94 -14.67
C TYR A 131 -16.33 -12.22 -15.26
N PHE A 132 -15.06 -12.52 -15.00
CA PHE A 132 -14.41 -13.73 -15.47
C PHE A 132 -15.16 -14.99 -14.99
N LYS A 133 -15.41 -15.07 -13.68
CA LYS A 133 -16.14 -16.20 -13.07
C LYS A 133 -17.59 -16.29 -13.56
N SER A 134 -18.27 -15.17 -13.79
CA SER A 134 -19.65 -15.14 -14.27
C SER A 134 -19.80 -15.70 -15.69
N LYS A 135 -18.79 -15.52 -16.55
CA LYS A 135 -18.76 -16.03 -17.93
C LYS A 135 -18.30 -17.48 -18.02
N MET A 136 -17.67 -18.02 -16.97
CA MET A 136 -17.18 -19.39 -16.94
C MET A 136 -18.23 -20.35 -16.36
N ASN A 137 -18.28 -21.56 -16.89
CA ASN A 137 -19.13 -22.62 -16.31
C ASN A 137 -18.80 -22.83 -14.83
N ARG A 138 -19.82 -22.85 -13.97
CA ARG A 138 -19.69 -22.95 -12.51
C ARG A 138 -18.85 -24.15 -12.05
N LYS A 139 -19.01 -25.33 -12.72
CA LYS A 139 -18.22 -26.53 -12.38
C LYS A 139 -16.72 -26.29 -12.64
N LYS A 140 -16.37 -25.58 -13.74
CA LYS A 140 -14.99 -25.24 -14.06
C LYS A 140 -14.42 -24.24 -13.03
N VAL A 141 -15.18 -23.23 -12.63
CA VAL A 141 -14.77 -22.27 -11.59
C VAL A 141 -14.45 -22.99 -10.29
N LEU A 142 -15.38 -23.81 -9.78
CA LEU A 142 -15.20 -24.57 -8.54
C LEU A 142 -14.00 -25.51 -8.59
N TYR A 143 -13.76 -26.13 -9.75
CA TYR A 143 -12.59 -26.98 -9.93
C TYR A 143 -11.28 -26.18 -9.87
N LEU A 144 -11.19 -25.05 -10.59
CA LEU A 144 -10.02 -24.19 -10.61
C LEU A 144 -9.71 -23.61 -9.21
N GLU A 145 -10.74 -23.22 -8.47
CA GLU A 145 -10.59 -22.77 -7.07
C GLU A 145 -10.05 -23.90 -6.16
N ARG A 146 -10.54 -25.13 -6.32
CA ARG A 146 -10.06 -26.29 -5.56
C ARG A 146 -8.58 -26.59 -5.79
N VAL A 147 -8.08 -26.35 -7.00
CA VAL A 147 -6.66 -26.53 -7.33
C VAL A 147 -5.83 -25.25 -7.13
N ASN A 148 -6.37 -24.28 -6.39
CA ASN A 148 -5.72 -22.99 -6.08
C ASN A 148 -5.30 -22.18 -7.32
N PHE A 149 -6.11 -22.23 -8.39
CA PHE A 149 -5.89 -21.40 -9.57
C PHE A 149 -6.32 -19.96 -9.27
N SER A 150 -5.39 -19.03 -9.44
CA SER A 150 -5.65 -17.59 -9.20
C SER A 150 -6.13 -16.93 -10.49
N PHE A 151 -7.38 -16.49 -10.53
CA PHE A 151 -7.93 -15.76 -11.69
C PHE A 151 -7.28 -14.38 -11.85
N GLU A 152 -6.75 -13.80 -10.78
CA GLU A 152 -6.02 -12.52 -10.80
C GLU A 152 -4.71 -12.62 -11.59
N ASP A 153 -4.09 -13.81 -11.59
CA ASP A 153 -2.81 -14.05 -12.27
C ASP A 153 -2.98 -14.28 -13.79
N VAL A 154 -4.21 -14.24 -14.31
CA VAL A 154 -4.50 -14.35 -15.76
C VAL A 154 -4.46 -12.96 -16.37
N TYR A 155 -3.50 -12.72 -17.27
CA TYR A 155 -3.35 -11.45 -17.98
C TYR A 155 -3.14 -11.66 -19.49
N SER A 156 -3.16 -10.54 -20.24
CA SER A 156 -2.97 -10.55 -21.69
C SER A 156 -2.15 -9.35 -22.15
N ASP A 157 -1.41 -9.55 -23.26
CA ASP A 157 -0.75 -8.50 -24.02
C ASP A 157 -1.64 -7.92 -25.15
N GLY A 158 -2.92 -8.28 -25.16
CA GLY A 158 -3.90 -7.92 -26.19
C GLY A 158 -4.05 -8.93 -27.33
N GLU A 159 -3.19 -9.94 -27.41
CA GLU A 159 -3.23 -11.06 -28.39
C GLU A 159 -3.08 -12.41 -27.71
N ASN A 160 -2.08 -12.54 -26.87
CA ASN A 160 -1.80 -13.76 -26.13
C ASN A 160 -2.36 -13.65 -24.70
N VAL A 161 -2.70 -14.79 -24.12
CA VAL A 161 -3.12 -14.91 -22.73
C VAL A 161 -2.04 -15.62 -21.93
N PHE A 162 -1.78 -15.12 -20.75
CA PHE A 162 -0.75 -15.62 -19.85
C PHE A 162 -1.35 -15.96 -18.48
N TYR A 163 -0.73 -16.88 -17.80
CA TYR A 163 -0.94 -17.18 -16.40
C TYR A 163 0.39 -17.09 -15.66
N ARG A 164 0.48 -16.16 -14.70
CA ARG A 164 1.77 -15.77 -14.13
C ARG A 164 2.74 -15.37 -15.25
N GLU A 165 3.90 -16.00 -15.35
CA GLU A 165 4.90 -15.65 -16.39
C GLU A 165 4.90 -16.61 -17.60
N GLN A 166 3.88 -17.48 -17.74
CA GLN A 166 3.83 -18.49 -18.80
C GLN A 166 2.63 -18.26 -19.72
N LYS A 167 2.78 -18.57 -21.01
CA LYS A 167 1.63 -18.65 -21.92
C LYS A 167 0.61 -19.64 -21.38
N ILE A 168 -0.66 -19.31 -21.46
CA ILE A 168 -1.76 -20.11 -20.88
C ILE A 168 -1.79 -21.55 -21.42
N GLU A 169 -1.34 -21.75 -22.67
CA GLU A 169 -1.27 -23.06 -23.30
C GLU A 169 -0.29 -24.01 -22.60
N ASN A 170 0.73 -23.46 -21.95
CA ASN A 170 1.84 -24.22 -21.34
C ASN A 170 1.62 -24.53 -19.84
N ILE A 171 0.58 -23.99 -19.22
CA ILE A 171 0.36 -24.21 -17.79
C ILE A 171 -0.02 -25.65 -17.47
N LYS A 172 0.32 -26.08 -16.26
CA LYS A 172 -0.15 -27.37 -15.71
C LYS A 172 -1.36 -27.12 -14.80
N ILE A 173 -2.48 -27.76 -15.12
CA ILE A 173 -3.64 -27.81 -14.22
C ILE A 173 -3.70 -29.23 -13.66
N SER A 174 -3.58 -29.39 -12.36
CA SER A 174 -3.46 -30.69 -11.68
C SER A 174 -4.71 -31.56 -11.92
N ASN A 175 -4.52 -32.86 -11.95
CA ASN A 175 -5.58 -33.88 -11.98
C ASN A 175 -6.59 -33.78 -13.15
N LEU A 176 -6.19 -33.25 -14.31
CA LEU A 176 -7.00 -33.25 -15.53
C LEU A 176 -6.37 -34.14 -16.60
N THR A 177 -7.23 -34.83 -17.38
CA THR A 177 -6.80 -35.47 -18.64
C THR A 177 -6.35 -34.39 -19.64
N ALA A 178 -5.57 -34.78 -20.63
CA ALA A 178 -5.08 -33.87 -21.67
C ALA A 178 -6.22 -33.11 -22.39
N GLU A 179 -7.31 -33.83 -22.71
CA GLU A 179 -8.50 -33.27 -23.37
C GLU A 179 -9.21 -32.22 -22.48
N LYS A 180 -9.48 -32.57 -21.22
CA LYS A 180 -10.08 -31.64 -20.27
C LYS A 180 -9.20 -30.43 -20.00
N LYS A 181 -7.87 -30.63 -19.87
CA LYS A 181 -6.92 -29.54 -19.72
C LYS A 181 -7.04 -28.56 -20.89
N LYS A 182 -7.06 -29.08 -22.14
CA LYS A 182 -7.23 -28.27 -23.35
C LYS A 182 -8.54 -27.47 -23.29
N GLU A 183 -9.64 -28.10 -22.92
CA GLU A 183 -10.95 -27.45 -22.77
C GLU A 183 -10.93 -26.30 -21.74
N TYR A 184 -10.26 -26.49 -20.59
CA TYR A 184 -10.14 -25.45 -19.57
C TYR A 184 -9.31 -24.28 -20.07
N ILE A 185 -8.17 -24.56 -20.70
CA ILE A 185 -7.28 -23.53 -21.27
C ILE A 185 -8.01 -22.69 -22.31
N GLU A 186 -8.70 -23.33 -23.26
CA GLU A 186 -9.50 -22.63 -24.28
C GLU A 186 -10.60 -21.77 -23.65
N SER A 187 -11.28 -22.27 -22.62
CA SER A 187 -12.29 -21.49 -21.90
C SER A 187 -11.70 -20.27 -21.22
N ILE A 188 -10.54 -20.39 -20.56
CA ILE A 188 -9.85 -19.28 -19.93
C ILE A 188 -9.45 -18.25 -20.97
N LYS A 189 -8.84 -18.69 -22.07
CA LYS A 189 -8.37 -17.85 -23.17
C LYS A 189 -9.51 -17.06 -23.82
N MET A 190 -10.58 -17.75 -24.19
CA MET A 190 -11.76 -17.14 -24.81
C MET A 190 -12.39 -16.07 -23.90
N ILE A 191 -12.62 -16.40 -22.63
CA ILE A 191 -13.23 -15.46 -21.68
C ILE A 191 -12.32 -14.24 -21.48
N LYS A 192 -11.01 -14.46 -21.33
CA LYS A 192 -10.05 -13.36 -21.16
C LYS A 192 -10.07 -12.38 -22.32
N LEU A 193 -9.98 -12.89 -23.55
CA LEU A 193 -10.00 -12.05 -24.76
C LEU A 193 -11.37 -11.38 -24.97
N GLN A 194 -12.45 -12.06 -24.63
CA GLN A 194 -13.79 -11.48 -24.64
C GLN A 194 -13.91 -10.31 -23.67
N LEU A 195 -13.45 -10.44 -22.42
CA LEU A 195 -13.48 -9.34 -21.43
C LEU A 195 -12.67 -8.12 -21.92
N ILE A 196 -11.49 -8.36 -22.49
CA ILE A 196 -10.68 -7.31 -23.09
C ILE A 196 -11.44 -6.59 -24.21
N SER A 197 -12.09 -7.35 -25.11
CA SER A 197 -12.88 -6.77 -26.20
C SER A 197 -14.10 -5.99 -25.70
N GLU A 198 -14.61 -6.31 -24.52
CA GLU A 198 -15.68 -5.59 -23.82
C GLU A 198 -15.16 -4.38 -23.01
N GLY A 199 -13.85 -4.15 -22.96
CA GLY A 199 -13.25 -3.02 -22.24
C GLY A 199 -13.01 -3.30 -20.76
N ILE A 200 -12.99 -4.55 -20.34
CA ILE A 200 -12.81 -4.98 -18.96
C ILE A 200 -11.41 -5.57 -18.79
N PHE A 201 -10.59 -4.93 -17.96
CA PHE A 201 -9.19 -5.26 -17.74
C PHE A 201 -8.90 -5.50 -16.26
N ASN A 202 -7.90 -6.33 -15.96
CA ASN A 202 -7.19 -6.24 -14.70
C ASN A 202 -6.04 -5.21 -14.81
N TYR A 203 -5.41 -4.86 -13.68
CA TYR A 203 -4.33 -3.86 -13.69
C TYR A 203 -3.16 -4.26 -14.59
N ARG A 204 -2.75 -5.52 -14.60
CA ARG A 204 -1.63 -6.01 -15.40
C ARG A 204 -1.90 -5.92 -16.90
N ASP A 205 -3.12 -6.23 -17.34
CA ASP A 205 -3.50 -6.08 -18.76
C ASP A 205 -3.24 -4.69 -19.29
N ALA A 206 -3.62 -3.68 -18.49
CA ALA A 206 -3.50 -2.29 -18.90
C ALA A 206 -2.05 -1.92 -19.25
N PHE A 207 -1.09 -2.43 -18.49
CA PHE A 207 0.33 -2.17 -18.72
C PHE A 207 0.92 -3.05 -19.83
N GLU A 208 0.66 -4.36 -19.81
CA GLU A 208 1.22 -5.30 -20.80
C GLU A 208 0.75 -4.96 -22.23
N ILE A 209 -0.56 -4.69 -22.39
CA ILE A 209 -1.13 -4.24 -23.66
C ILE A 209 -0.51 -2.92 -24.10
N SER A 210 -0.39 -1.96 -23.18
CA SER A 210 0.15 -0.64 -23.49
C SER A 210 1.63 -0.70 -23.84
N THR A 211 2.41 -1.55 -23.17
CA THR A 211 3.83 -1.75 -23.48
C THR A 211 4.00 -2.32 -24.88
N LYS A 212 3.21 -3.34 -25.24
CA LYS A 212 3.23 -3.91 -26.58
C LYS A 212 2.82 -2.88 -27.64
N TYR A 213 1.74 -2.13 -27.39
CA TYR A 213 1.25 -1.12 -28.31
C TYR A 213 2.26 0.02 -28.52
N LEU A 214 3.00 0.43 -27.48
CA LEU A 214 4.09 1.40 -27.62
C LEU A 214 5.24 0.87 -28.48
N LYS A 215 5.62 -0.41 -28.31
CA LYS A 215 6.67 -1.04 -29.13
C LYS A 215 6.32 -1.10 -30.61
N GLU A 216 5.06 -1.27 -30.92
CA GLU A 216 4.54 -1.39 -32.29
C GLU A 216 4.16 -0.03 -32.91
N ASN A 217 4.11 1.08 -32.11
CA ASN A 217 3.61 2.38 -32.54
C ASN A 217 4.61 3.52 -32.27
N ASN A 218 5.54 3.72 -33.17
CA ASN A 218 6.54 4.80 -33.07
C ASN A 218 5.92 6.21 -33.01
N LYS A 219 4.76 6.45 -33.67
CA LYS A 219 4.09 7.74 -33.62
C LYS A 219 3.58 8.08 -32.21
N LEU A 220 3.18 7.07 -31.45
CA LEU A 220 2.76 7.27 -30.07
C LEU A 220 3.94 7.60 -29.16
N LYS A 221 5.11 6.98 -29.37
CA LYS A 221 6.34 7.35 -28.65
C LYS A 221 6.75 8.78 -28.97
N GLU A 222 6.72 9.15 -30.25
CA GLU A 222 6.99 10.52 -30.68
C GLU A 222 6.01 11.52 -30.07
N PHE A 223 4.73 11.20 -30.00
CA PHE A 223 3.73 12.01 -29.29
C PHE A 223 4.10 12.22 -27.82
N ILE A 224 4.50 11.17 -27.09
CA ILE A 224 4.91 11.27 -25.68
C ILE A 224 6.18 12.12 -25.53
N LYS A 225 7.19 11.92 -26.41
CA LYS A 225 8.42 12.72 -26.47
C LYS A 225 8.13 14.22 -26.70
N ASN A 226 7.16 14.52 -27.56
CA ASN A 226 6.77 15.88 -27.86
C ASN A 226 5.86 16.48 -26.79
N ARG A 227 5.21 15.64 -25.98
CA ARG A 227 4.30 16.03 -24.93
C ARG A 227 4.99 16.37 -23.62
N PHE A 228 6.11 15.69 -23.30
CA PHE A 228 6.79 15.84 -22.01
C PHE A 228 8.28 16.15 -22.19
N GLN A 229 8.76 17.12 -21.41
CA GLN A 229 10.19 17.46 -21.31
C GLN A 229 10.94 16.52 -20.38
N ILE A 230 10.28 16.16 -19.26
CA ILE A 230 10.83 15.31 -18.21
C ILE A 230 9.71 14.54 -17.51
N CYS A 231 10.02 13.32 -17.11
CA CYS A 231 9.16 12.49 -16.27
C CYS A 231 9.84 12.16 -14.94
N PHE A 232 9.11 12.29 -13.86
CA PHE A 232 9.47 11.84 -12.52
C PHE A 232 8.60 10.65 -12.10
N VAL A 233 9.22 9.63 -11.52
CA VAL A 233 8.52 8.52 -10.87
C VAL A 233 9.01 8.44 -9.44
N ASP A 234 8.08 8.56 -8.47
CA ASP A 234 8.37 8.39 -7.03
C ASP A 234 8.16 6.94 -6.61
N GLU A 235 8.91 6.49 -5.62
CA GLU A 235 8.89 5.13 -5.06
C GLU A 235 9.11 4.03 -6.13
N MET A 236 10.10 4.24 -7.01
CA MET A 236 10.40 3.33 -8.13
C MET A 236 10.67 1.89 -7.71
N GLN A 237 11.18 1.66 -6.49
CA GLN A 237 11.42 0.33 -5.94
C GLN A 237 10.12 -0.48 -5.75
N ASP A 238 8.97 0.16 -5.58
CA ASP A 238 7.69 -0.50 -5.40
C ASP A 238 6.97 -0.83 -6.71
N CYS A 239 7.48 -0.32 -7.84
CA CYS A 239 6.93 -0.63 -9.16
C CYS A 239 7.16 -2.11 -9.49
N ARG A 240 6.11 -2.78 -9.94
CA ARG A 240 6.19 -4.15 -10.43
C ARG A 240 6.96 -4.21 -11.76
N LYS A 241 7.44 -5.39 -12.12
CA LYS A 241 8.21 -5.58 -13.37
C LYS A 241 7.51 -5.00 -14.58
N TRP A 242 6.25 -5.34 -14.80
CA TRP A 242 5.48 -4.87 -15.95
C TRP A 242 5.19 -3.34 -15.93
N GLU A 243 5.16 -2.70 -14.73
CA GLU A 243 5.10 -1.24 -14.61
C GLU A 243 6.45 -0.60 -15.01
N LYS A 244 7.56 -1.20 -14.56
CA LYS A 244 8.92 -0.77 -14.94
C LYS A 244 9.12 -0.89 -16.44
N ASP A 245 8.77 -2.05 -17.01
CA ASP A 245 8.90 -2.31 -18.46
C ASP A 245 8.10 -1.29 -19.30
N PHE A 246 6.88 -0.95 -18.83
CA PHE A 246 6.08 0.10 -19.47
C PHE A 246 6.74 1.48 -19.39
N LEU A 247 7.22 1.87 -18.21
CA LEU A 247 7.83 3.18 -18.00
C LEU A 247 9.12 3.36 -18.82
N GLU A 248 9.98 2.34 -18.86
CA GLU A 248 11.21 2.36 -19.67
C GLU A 248 10.88 2.48 -21.16
N GLU A 249 9.88 1.76 -21.66
CA GLU A 249 9.45 1.82 -23.04
C GLU A 249 8.82 3.18 -23.39
N CYS A 250 7.99 3.69 -22.47
CA CYS A 250 7.21 4.91 -22.67
C CYS A 250 8.06 6.17 -22.66
N PHE A 251 9.08 6.22 -21.80
CA PHE A 251 9.94 7.40 -21.62
C PHE A 251 11.36 7.21 -22.14
N SER A 252 11.56 6.25 -23.06
CA SER A 252 12.88 5.97 -23.67
C SER A 252 13.53 7.21 -24.30
N ASP A 253 12.73 8.12 -24.88
CA ASP A 253 13.16 9.34 -25.55
C ASP A 253 12.85 10.63 -24.76
N VAL A 254 12.48 10.52 -23.50
CA VAL A 254 12.19 11.63 -22.59
C VAL A 254 13.19 11.60 -21.44
N CYS A 255 13.59 12.77 -20.90
CA CYS A 255 14.38 12.78 -19.68
C CYS A 255 13.58 12.07 -18.57
N PHE A 256 14.10 10.94 -18.08
CA PHE A 256 13.40 10.08 -17.15
C PHE A 256 14.17 9.96 -15.84
N GLN A 257 13.58 10.45 -14.73
CA GLN A 257 14.17 10.43 -13.41
C GLN A 257 13.37 9.54 -12.47
N LYS A 258 13.98 8.45 -12.05
CA LYS A 258 13.44 7.46 -11.15
C LYS A 258 13.94 7.75 -9.74
N ILE A 259 13.04 7.89 -8.78
CA ILE A 259 13.36 8.25 -7.40
C ILE A 259 12.91 7.10 -6.49
N GLY A 260 13.78 6.64 -5.58
CA GLY A 260 13.44 5.55 -4.70
C GLY A 260 14.54 5.16 -3.72
N ASP A 261 14.24 4.13 -2.93
CA ASP A 261 15.16 3.49 -2.00
C ASP A 261 15.10 1.97 -2.18
N PRO A 262 16.12 1.33 -2.77
CA PRO A 262 16.10 -0.13 -2.99
C PRO A 262 15.87 -0.94 -1.70
N ASN A 263 16.34 -0.45 -0.55
CA ASN A 263 16.19 -1.12 0.73
C ASN A 263 14.76 -1.05 1.31
N GLN A 264 13.87 -0.20 0.74
CA GLN A 264 12.47 -0.07 1.16
C GLN A 264 11.50 -0.83 0.25
N GLN A 265 11.95 -1.71 -0.59
CA GLN A 265 11.10 -2.53 -1.46
C GLN A 265 10.37 -3.61 -0.67
N ILE A 266 9.04 -3.50 -0.54
CA ILE A 266 8.22 -4.48 0.20
C ILE A 266 7.42 -5.40 -0.74
N TYR A 267 7.18 -4.93 -1.96
CA TYR A 267 6.25 -5.54 -2.90
C TYR A 267 6.96 -5.97 -4.15
N ASP A 268 7.38 -7.01 -4.42
CA ASP A 268 7.70 -7.59 -5.71
C ASP A 268 8.95 -8.47 -5.74
N GLU A 269 8.94 -9.32 -6.73
CA GLU A 269 9.97 -10.30 -7.00
C GLU A 269 11.15 -9.72 -7.77
N THR A 270 10.99 -8.57 -8.41
CA THR A 270 12.04 -7.92 -9.21
C THR A 270 12.57 -6.67 -8.53
N TYR A 271 13.78 -6.78 -8.02
CA TYR A 271 14.46 -5.66 -7.38
C TYR A 271 14.80 -4.57 -8.39
N TRP A 272 14.55 -3.31 -8.01
CA TRP A 272 15.05 -2.17 -8.77
C TRP A 272 16.56 -2.08 -8.62
N GLN A 273 17.25 -2.13 -9.75
CA GLN A 273 18.70 -1.99 -9.83
C GLN A 273 19.07 -0.67 -10.51
N PRO A 274 19.37 0.38 -9.73
CA PRO A 274 19.76 1.67 -10.29
C PRO A 274 21.08 1.57 -11.07
N THR A 275 21.12 2.17 -12.26
CA THR A 275 22.30 2.15 -13.15
C THR A 275 23.09 3.44 -13.10
N LYS A 276 22.64 4.51 -13.78
CA LYS A 276 23.22 5.85 -13.68
C LYS A 276 22.61 6.55 -12.46
N LYS A 277 23.31 6.61 -11.33
CA LYS A 277 22.72 7.01 -10.03
C LYS A 277 23.32 8.28 -9.43
N ILE A 278 22.47 9.05 -8.78
CA ILE A 278 22.82 10.06 -7.79
C ILE A 278 22.40 9.51 -6.43
N ILE A 279 23.32 9.41 -5.47
CA ILE A 279 23.06 8.89 -4.14
C ILE A 279 22.83 10.05 -3.18
N ILE A 280 21.79 9.92 -2.35
CA ILE A 280 21.48 10.81 -1.22
C ILE A 280 21.40 9.94 0.02
N ASN A 281 22.46 9.94 0.82
CA ASN A 281 22.58 9.05 1.96
C ASN A 281 22.35 9.76 3.32
N ASN A 282 22.13 11.05 3.35
CA ASN A 282 21.86 11.81 4.55
C ASN A 282 20.37 11.79 4.90
N SER A 283 19.99 11.07 5.96
CA SER A 283 18.63 11.06 6.51
C SER A 283 18.39 12.31 7.35
N ILE A 284 17.35 13.05 7.01
CA ILE A 284 16.88 14.19 7.82
C ILE A 284 15.86 13.76 8.88
N ARG A 285 15.51 12.48 8.91
CA ARG A 285 14.55 11.88 9.84
C ARG A 285 15.25 11.23 11.02
N ASN A 286 16.11 10.28 10.76
CA ASN A 286 16.63 9.37 11.76
C ASN A 286 17.79 9.97 12.57
N SER A 287 17.87 9.61 13.86
CA SER A 287 19.06 9.87 14.67
C SER A 287 20.27 9.08 14.16
N VAL A 288 21.47 9.45 14.57
CA VAL A 288 22.71 8.76 14.20
C VAL A 288 22.65 7.29 14.63
N ASN A 289 22.23 7.01 15.87
CA ASN A 289 22.15 5.64 16.38
C ASN A 289 21.17 4.75 15.58
N ILE A 290 20.03 5.32 15.16
CA ILE A 290 19.05 4.59 14.33
C ILE A 290 19.62 4.35 12.93
N ALA A 291 20.29 5.33 12.33
CA ALA A 291 20.90 5.21 11.01
C ALA A 291 22.01 4.14 11.01
N GLU A 292 22.92 4.19 11.98
CA GLU A 292 23.99 3.19 12.13
C GLU A 292 23.43 1.77 12.34
N PHE A 293 22.38 1.65 13.15
CA PHE A 293 21.69 0.37 13.34
C PHE A 293 21.05 -0.12 12.04
N ALA A 294 20.31 0.73 11.34
CA ALA A 294 19.62 0.37 10.08
C ALA A 294 20.60 -0.03 8.98
N ASN A 295 21.79 0.61 8.91
CA ASN A 295 22.83 0.27 7.93
C ASN A 295 23.32 -1.19 8.05
N LYS A 296 23.19 -1.80 9.23
CA LYS A 296 23.55 -3.22 9.43
C LYS A 296 22.53 -4.17 8.79
N PHE A 297 21.38 -3.65 8.36
CA PHE A 297 20.27 -4.39 7.75
C PHE A 297 19.97 -3.92 6.31
N GLU A 298 20.95 -3.36 5.60
CA GLU A 298 20.81 -2.97 4.19
C GLU A 298 21.15 -4.15 3.26
N ASP A 299 20.32 -4.37 2.23
CA ASP A 299 20.64 -5.27 1.11
C ASP A 299 21.58 -4.56 0.11
N VAL A 300 21.28 -3.30 -0.18
CA VAL A 300 22.10 -2.41 -1.00
C VAL A 300 22.74 -1.37 -0.10
N SER A 301 24.07 -1.36 -0.02
CA SER A 301 24.77 -0.42 0.85
C SER A 301 24.58 1.02 0.36
N ASN A 302 23.86 1.81 1.16
CA ASN A 302 23.66 3.24 0.98
C ASN A 302 24.44 4.06 2.01
N ASN A 303 24.95 3.42 3.07
CA ASN A 303 25.67 4.06 4.18
C ASN A 303 24.92 5.30 4.71
N MET A 304 23.67 5.09 5.11
CA MET A 304 22.81 6.16 5.60
C MET A 304 23.44 6.86 6.81
N THR A 305 23.49 8.19 6.78
CA THR A 305 23.92 9.02 7.90
C THR A 305 22.71 9.67 8.56
N GLY A 306 22.66 9.61 9.89
CA GLY A 306 21.61 10.28 10.68
C GLY A 306 21.95 11.76 10.93
N ARG A 307 20.91 12.59 11.01
CA ARG A 307 21.03 14.04 11.27
C ARG A 307 20.86 14.41 12.74
N ILE A 308 19.93 13.74 13.39
CA ILE A 308 19.53 14.08 14.75
C ILE A 308 20.55 13.48 15.72
N GLN A 309 21.27 14.36 16.41
CA GLN A 309 22.16 13.92 17.49
C GLN A 309 21.35 13.80 18.77
N ASN A 310 21.03 12.58 19.16
CA ASN A 310 20.57 12.22 20.48
C ASN A 310 21.38 11.01 20.98
N ASN A 311 21.44 10.83 22.29
CA ASN A 311 22.18 9.73 22.91
C ASN A 311 21.36 8.45 23.07
N ILE A 312 20.14 8.42 22.53
CA ILE A 312 19.23 7.28 22.68
C ILE A 312 19.71 6.14 21.78
N LYS A 313 20.17 5.06 22.40
CA LYS A 313 20.53 3.83 21.69
C LYS A 313 19.27 3.09 21.25
N VAL A 314 19.40 2.25 20.22
CA VAL A 314 18.37 1.26 19.89
C VAL A 314 18.23 0.29 21.05
N LYS A 315 17.02 -0.08 21.42
CA LYS A 315 16.72 -0.88 22.61
C LYS A 315 16.10 -2.22 22.22
N PHE A 316 16.65 -3.33 22.71
CA PHE A 316 16.00 -4.62 22.64
C PHE A 316 15.22 -4.87 23.94
N LEU A 317 13.92 -5.08 23.82
CA LEU A 317 13.03 -5.47 24.91
C LEU A 317 12.92 -6.99 24.89
N VAL A 318 13.62 -7.65 25.83
CA VAL A 318 13.67 -9.11 25.91
C VAL A 318 12.53 -9.61 26.77
N TYR A 319 11.68 -10.48 26.22
CA TYR A 319 10.49 -11.01 26.88
C TYR A 319 10.38 -12.54 26.73
N ASN A 320 9.63 -13.17 27.63
CA ASN A 320 9.24 -14.58 27.53
C ASN A 320 7.70 -14.72 27.38
N SER A 321 7.21 -15.94 27.25
CA SER A 321 5.79 -16.23 27.03
C SER A 321 4.86 -15.75 28.16
N LYS A 322 5.39 -15.53 29.37
CA LYS A 322 4.58 -15.10 30.52
C LYS A 322 4.46 -13.57 30.62
N ASN A 323 5.41 -12.83 30.05
CA ASN A 323 5.50 -11.38 30.19
C ASN A 323 5.36 -10.60 28.87
N ILE A 324 4.93 -11.25 27.77
CA ILE A 324 4.73 -10.61 26.46
C ILE A 324 3.80 -9.38 26.54
N LEU A 325 2.79 -9.41 27.36
CA LEU A 325 1.84 -8.31 27.57
C LEU A 325 2.50 -7.08 28.22
N LYS A 326 3.61 -7.27 28.96
CA LYS A 326 4.36 -6.17 29.58
C LYS A 326 5.28 -5.43 28.59
N VAL A 327 5.49 -5.97 27.39
CA VAL A 327 6.35 -5.34 26.35
C VAL A 327 5.89 -3.92 26.05
N LYS A 328 4.59 -3.72 25.90
CA LYS A 328 4.01 -2.42 25.61
C LYS A 328 4.17 -1.45 26.77
N SER A 329 3.89 -1.88 28.01
CA SER A 329 4.07 -1.05 29.21
C SER A 329 5.54 -0.66 29.37
N LYS A 330 6.48 -1.58 29.10
CA LYS A 330 7.92 -1.31 29.12
C LYS A 330 8.33 -0.29 28.06
N TYR A 331 7.77 -0.38 26.87
CA TYR A 331 7.98 0.62 25.81
C TYR A 331 7.52 2.02 26.24
N ILE A 332 6.35 2.12 26.91
CA ILE A 332 5.84 3.38 27.47
C ILE A 332 6.78 3.94 28.55
N GLU A 333 7.32 3.08 29.42
CA GLU A 333 8.32 3.49 30.41
C GLU A 333 9.56 4.08 29.75
N GLU A 334 10.06 3.46 28.69
CA GLU A 334 11.22 3.97 27.97
C GLU A 334 10.93 5.30 27.25
N ILE A 335 9.73 5.50 26.69
CA ILE A 335 9.28 6.80 26.14
C ILE A 335 9.36 7.89 27.21
N LYS A 336 8.86 7.61 28.44
CA LYS A 336 8.87 8.56 29.56
C LYS A 336 10.28 8.80 30.10
N LYS A 337 11.09 7.76 30.21
CA LYS A 337 12.50 7.84 30.64
C LYS A 337 13.29 8.78 29.74
N GLU A 338 13.04 8.74 28.42
CA GLU A 338 13.69 9.61 27.44
C GLU A 338 12.96 10.97 27.24
N ASN A 339 11.89 11.24 28.00
CA ASN A 339 11.05 12.45 27.92
C ASN A 339 10.46 12.73 26.52
N LEU A 340 10.23 11.70 25.71
CA LEU A 340 9.75 11.86 24.35
C LEU A 340 8.27 12.28 24.30
N GLU A 341 7.51 12.04 25.35
CA GLU A 341 6.11 12.48 25.49
C GLU A 341 5.96 14.00 25.56
N LYS A 342 7.05 14.72 25.86
CA LYS A 342 7.09 16.19 25.93
C LYS A 342 7.32 16.86 24.58
N ILE A 343 7.60 16.09 23.54
CA ILE A 343 7.80 16.60 22.18
C ILE A 343 6.43 16.97 21.59
N ASP A 344 6.29 18.20 21.12
CA ASP A 344 5.08 18.65 20.44
C ASP A 344 4.74 17.73 19.26
N SER A 345 3.48 17.29 19.21
CA SER A 345 2.99 16.37 18.18
C SER A 345 3.71 15.01 18.14
N ALA A 346 4.25 14.54 19.27
CA ALA A 346 4.85 13.22 19.37
C ALA A 346 3.91 12.11 18.88
N ASN A 347 4.47 11.17 18.15
CA ASN A 347 3.74 10.05 17.55
C ASN A 347 4.44 8.73 17.89
N PHE A 348 3.73 7.87 18.60
CA PHE A 348 4.25 6.59 19.09
C PHE A 348 3.52 5.43 18.46
N LYS A 349 4.27 4.47 17.93
CA LYS A 349 3.67 3.30 17.27
C LYS A 349 4.31 2.00 17.70
N MET A 350 3.47 0.98 17.73
CA MET A 350 3.82 -0.42 17.84
C MET A 350 3.51 -1.10 16.51
N ILE A 351 4.49 -1.75 15.89
CA ILE A 351 4.35 -2.29 14.55
C ILE A 351 4.90 -3.72 14.43
N GLY A 352 4.30 -4.51 13.55
CA GLY A 352 4.73 -5.87 13.21
C GLY A 352 4.35 -6.23 11.78
N LYS A 353 4.88 -7.33 11.24
CA LYS A 353 4.63 -7.72 9.85
C LYS A 353 3.19 -8.16 9.65
N ILE A 354 2.60 -8.87 10.60
CA ILE A 354 1.26 -9.48 10.51
C ILE A 354 0.40 -9.14 11.72
N ALA A 355 -0.85 -8.82 11.43
CA ALA A 355 -1.88 -8.51 12.42
C ALA A 355 -2.89 -9.66 12.66
N LYS A 356 -2.87 -10.75 11.85
CA LYS A 356 -3.87 -11.83 11.92
C LYS A 356 -3.37 -13.01 12.73
N LYS A 357 -4.30 -13.71 13.40
CA LYS A 357 -4.02 -14.82 14.30
C LYS A 357 -3.78 -16.14 13.54
N ASN A 358 -2.60 -16.73 13.72
CA ASN A 358 -2.29 -18.12 13.40
C ASN A 358 -2.17 -18.91 14.69
N GLU A 359 -2.91 -19.99 14.87
CA GLU A 359 -2.92 -20.76 16.12
C GLU A 359 -1.50 -21.16 16.57
N GLY A 360 -1.15 -20.80 17.80
CA GLY A 360 0.10 -21.17 18.45
C GLY A 360 1.35 -20.39 18.00
N LYS A 361 1.21 -19.28 17.25
CA LYS A 361 2.32 -18.41 16.82
C LYS A 361 2.13 -17.00 17.35
N ILE A 362 3.24 -16.29 17.60
CA ILE A 362 3.22 -14.91 18.10
C ILE A 362 2.99 -13.94 16.95
N GLU A 363 2.04 -13.06 17.17
CA GLU A 363 1.64 -12.00 16.23
C GLU A 363 1.48 -10.67 16.96
N LEU A 364 1.27 -9.60 16.20
CA LEU A 364 1.16 -8.26 16.75
C LEU A 364 0.05 -8.12 17.81
N ILE A 365 -1.01 -8.90 17.66
CA ILE A 365 -2.14 -8.93 18.59
C ILE A 365 -1.77 -9.47 19.97
N ASP A 366 -0.80 -10.40 20.06
CA ASP A 366 -0.42 -11.04 21.31
C ASP A 366 0.33 -10.09 22.27
N TYR A 367 0.81 -8.96 21.76
CA TYR A 367 1.40 -7.88 22.55
C TYR A 367 0.37 -6.92 23.16
N CYS A 368 -0.93 -7.17 22.96
CA CYS A 368 -2.02 -6.28 23.37
C CYS A 368 -3.00 -6.97 24.31
N ASP A 369 -3.25 -6.39 25.51
CA ASP A 369 -4.12 -6.96 26.54
C ASP A 369 -5.61 -7.10 26.19
N SER A 370 -6.09 -6.47 25.12
CA SER A 370 -7.53 -6.23 24.90
C SER A 370 -8.12 -6.82 23.65
N ILE A 371 -7.45 -7.79 22.99
CA ILE A 371 -8.01 -8.45 21.81
C ILE A 371 -8.30 -9.92 22.11
N LYS A 372 -9.06 -10.17 23.17
CA LYS A 372 -9.86 -11.38 23.26
C LYS A 372 -11.22 -11.05 22.66
N GLU A 373 -11.45 -11.65 21.48
CA GLU A 373 -12.74 -11.72 20.80
C GLU A 373 -13.30 -10.39 20.28
N GLU A 374 -13.11 -10.17 18.98
CA GLU A 374 -14.22 -9.85 18.08
C GLU A 374 -13.68 -9.70 16.66
N GLU A 375 -13.97 -10.69 15.83
CA GLU A 375 -14.03 -10.50 14.38
C GLU A 375 -15.12 -9.47 14.07
N SER A 376 -14.87 -8.21 14.40
CA SER A 376 -15.77 -7.15 14.02
C SER A 376 -15.52 -6.79 12.56
N ASN A 377 -16.59 -6.87 11.80
CA ASN A 377 -16.61 -6.57 10.40
C ASN A 377 -16.02 -5.20 10.09
N ASN A 378 -14.95 -5.17 9.36
CA ASN A 378 -14.23 -4.00 8.86
C ASN A 378 -15.07 -3.05 7.96
N TYR A 379 -16.40 -3.26 7.88
CA TYR A 379 -17.28 -2.50 6.99
C TYR A 379 -17.46 -1.04 7.40
N ASP A 380 -17.58 -0.74 8.69
CA ASP A 380 -17.79 0.64 9.15
C ASP A 380 -16.54 1.51 8.90
N LYS A 381 -15.35 0.95 9.12
CA LYS A 381 -14.08 1.63 8.83
C LYS A 381 -13.87 1.78 7.32
N LEU A 382 -14.12 0.72 6.57
CA LEU A 382 -14.05 0.70 5.11
C LEU A 382 -15.05 1.70 4.50
N PHE A 383 -16.24 1.81 5.09
CA PHE A 383 -17.26 2.77 4.68
C PHE A 383 -16.83 4.21 4.91
N LEU A 384 -16.29 4.54 6.09
CA LEU A 384 -15.79 5.89 6.40
C LEU A 384 -14.58 6.29 5.55
N GLU A 385 -13.67 5.36 5.30
CA GLU A 385 -12.52 5.59 4.40
C GLU A 385 -12.96 5.79 2.95
N ARG A 386 -13.92 5.02 2.47
CA ARG A 386 -14.47 5.14 1.11
C ARG A 386 -15.36 6.38 0.92
N LEU A 387 -16.05 6.83 1.96
CA LEU A 387 -16.78 8.10 1.97
C LEU A 387 -15.89 9.30 1.68
N LYS A 388 -14.65 9.27 2.17
CA LYS A 388 -13.66 10.33 1.93
C LYS A 388 -13.08 10.31 0.51
N GLN A 389 -13.16 9.20 -0.20
CA GLN A 389 -12.41 9.00 -1.44
C GLN A 389 -13.21 9.21 -2.74
N ASN A 390 -14.48 8.78 -2.86
CA ASN A 390 -15.24 8.90 -4.12
C ASN A 390 -16.73 8.54 -3.95
N LYS A 391 -17.64 9.27 -4.65
CA LYS A 391 -19.09 9.03 -4.64
C LYS A 391 -19.50 7.60 -5.01
N ASN A 392 -18.89 7.02 -6.05
CA ASN A 392 -19.23 5.67 -6.50
C ASN A 392 -18.80 4.59 -5.50
N LYS A 393 -17.68 4.78 -4.80
CA LYS A 393 -17.23 3.85 -3.76
C LYS A 393 -18.14 3.82 -2.55
N VAL A 394 -18.77 4.95 -2.22
CA VAL A 394 -19.75 5.04 -1.13
C VAL A 394 -20.97 4.19 -1.43
N LEU A 395 -21.53 4.28 -2.63
CA LEU A 395 -22.67 3.46 -3.02
C LEU A 395 -22.35 1.97 -3.01
N ILE A 396 -21.21 1.59 -3.59
CA ILE A 396 -20.76 0.19 -3.57
C ILE A 396 -20.69 -0.33 -2.13
N THR A 397 -20.16 0.47 -1.21
CA THR A 397 -20.02 0.08 0.19
C THR A 397 -21.38 -0.02 0.90
N LEU A 398 -22.31 0.91 0.62
CA LEU A 398 -23.69 0.82 1.12
C LEU A 398 -24.40 -0.45 0.64
N TYR A 399 -24.25 -0.78 -0.64
CA TYR A 399 -24.80 -2.02 -1.19
C TYR A 399 -24.17 -3.27 -0.55
N GLU A 400 -22.87 -3.23 -0.27
CA GLU A 400 -22.17 -4.32 0.42
C GLU A 400 -22.65 -4.48 1.86
N MET A 401 -22.80 -3.39 2.59
CA MET A 401 -23.35 -3.40 3.96
C MET A 401 -24.80 -3.90 3.97
N MET A 402 -25.63 -3.44 3.05
CA MET A 402 -27.02 -3.90 2.94
C MET A 402 -27.10 -5.41 2.65
N TYR A 403 -26.26 -5.91 1.73
CA TYR A 403 -26.21 -7.34 1.42
C TYR A 403 -25.73 -8.17 2.60
N TYR A 404 -24.74 -7.68 3.34
CA TYR A 404 -24.26 -8.33 4.56
C TYR A 404 -25.34 -8.42 5.64
N VAL A 405 -26.00 -7.30 5.94
CA VAL A 405 -27.11 -7.25 6.91
C VAL A 405 -28.26 -8.16 6.47
N TYR A 406 -28.62 -8.11 5.19
CA TYR A 406 -29.61 -9.00 4.60
C TYR A 406 -29.27 -10.49 4.85
N ARG A 407 -28.03 -10.91 4.56
CA ARG A 407 -27.57 -12.29 4.77
C ARG A 407 -27.58 -12.72 6.23
N LYS A 408 -27.32 -11.81 7.18
CA LYS A 408 -27.42 -12.09 8.61
C LYS A 408 -28.89 -12.27 9.07
N ILE A 409 -29.82 -11.51 8.51
CA ILE A 409 -31.24 -11.60 8.83
C ILE A 409 -31.87 -12.81 8.15
N ASP A 410 -31.62 -13.02 6.87
CA ASP A 410 -32.21 -14.09 6.05
C ASP A 410 -31.29 -15.31 5.95
N LYS A 411 -30.85 -15.84 7.10
CA LYS A 411 -29.94 -17.00 7.20
C LYS A 411 -30.45 -18.23 6.44
N ASN A 412 -31.76 -18.44 6.39
CA ASN A 412 -32.40 -19.58 5.74
C ASN A 412 -32.84 -19.29 4.30
N ASN A 413 -32.47 -18.17 3.75
CA ASN A 413 -32.80 -17.75 2.39
C ASN A 413 -34.32 -17.77 2.06
N TYR A 414 -35.15 -17.32 3.01
CA TYR A 414 -36.60 -17.26 2.83
C TYR A 414 -37.04 -16.35 1.68
N LEU A 415 -36.26 -15.27 1.41
CA LEU A 415 -36.52 -14.36 0.29
C LEU A 415 -36.05 -14.91 -1.04
N ARG A 416 -35.43 -16.11 -1.07
CA ARG A 416 -34.93 -16.77 -2.29
C ARG A 416 -34.07 -15.87 -3.17
N ILE A 417 -33.20 -15.07 -2.54
CA ILE A 417 -32.22 -14.25 -3.24
C ILE A 417 -30.92 -15.07 -3.31
N ASN A 418 -30.57 -15.52 -4.50
CA ASN A 418 -29.51 -16.51 -4.69
C ASN A 418 -28.11 -15.90 -4.75
N ASN A 419 -28.00 -14.61 -5.10
CA ASN A 419 -26.71 -13.95 -5.25
C ASN A 419 -26.81 -12.44 -5.05
N LYS A 420 -25.63 -11.79 -4.91
CA LYS A 420 -25.50 -10.35 -4.68
C LYS A 420 -26.08 -9.51 -5.81
N LYS A 421 -26.03 -9.99 -7.05
CA LYS A 421 -26.58 -9.27 -8.20
C LYS A 421 -28.11 -9.18 -8.10
N GLU A 422 -28.79 -10.31 -7.89
CA GLU A 422 -30.23 -10.36 -7.68
C GLU A 422 -30.67 -9.49 -6.49
N PHE A 423 -29.88 -9.51 -5.40
CA PHE A 423 -30.11 -8.61 -4.28
C PHE A 423 -30.03 -7.14 -4.68
N ASN A 424 -28.96 -6.75 -5.38
CA ASN A 424 -28.75 -5.37 -5.83
C ASN A 424 -29.87 -4.91 -6.79
N ASP A 425 -30.30 -5.79 -7.70
CA ASP A 425 -31.40 -5.51 -8.62
C ASP A 425 -32.70 -5.25 -7.85
N ARG A 426 -33.01 -6.04 -6.83
CA ARG A 426 -34.23 -5.85 -6.00
C ARG A 426 -34.18 -4.58 -5.18
N ILE A 427 -33.05 -4.26 -4.55
CA ILE A 427 -32.96 -3.04 -3.72
C ILE A 427 -32.83 -1.77 -4.55
N SER A 428 -32.33 -1.84 -5.79
CA SER A 428 -32.22 -0.68 -6.68
C SER A 428 -33.56 0.03 -6.92
N LEU A 429 -34.66 -0.69 -6.83
CA LEU A 429 -36.01 -0.15 -6.93
C LEU A 429 -36.36 0.84 -5.80
N TYR A 430 -35.68 0.73 -4.66
CA TYR A 430 -35.93 1.55 -3.45
C TYR A 430 -34.85 2.62 -3.24
N ILE A 431 -33.84 2.69 -4.12
CA ILE A 431 -32.68 3.56 -3.96
C ILE A 431 -32.68 4.67 -5.00
N ASN A 432 -32.74 5.92 -4.54
CA ASN A 432 -32.45 7.07 -5.37
C ASN A 432 -31.05 7.60 -5.07
N ASN A 433 -30.11 7.30 -5.95
CA ASN A 433 -28.69 7.59 -5.79
C ASN A 433 -28.38 9.08 -5.60
N GLU A 434 -29.08 9.97 -6.33
CA GLU A 434 -28.89 11.42 -6.21
C GLU A 434 -29.38 11.96 -4.86
N LYS A 435 -30.50 11.42 -4.36
CA LYS A 435 -31.04 11.78 -3.05
C LYS A 435 -30.08 11.34 -1.95
N ILE A 436 -29.49 10.13 -2.03
CA ILE A 436 -28.50 9.64 -1.07
C ILE A 436 -27.30 10.58 -0.97
N TYR A 437 -26.76 11.03 -2.11
CA TYR A 437 -25.63 11.96 -2.10
C TYR A 437 -25.98 13.31 -1.49
N ARG A 438 -27.20 13.79 -1.72
CA ARG A 438 -27.68 15.04 -1.14
C ARG A 438 -27.83 14.91 0.38
N ASP A 439 -28.41 13.83 0.83
CA ASP A 439 -28.67 13.58 2.25
C ASP A 439 -27.37 13.32 3.01
N LEU A 440 -26.42 12.58 2.45
CA LEU A 440 -25.07 12.39 3.02
C LEU A 440 -24.26 13.69 3.09
N ARG A 441 -24.41 14.61 2.12
CA ARG A 441 -23.78 15.93 2.18
C ARG A 441 -24.39 16.85 3.23
N ASN A 442 -25.69 16.71 3.46
CA ASN A 442 -26.43 17.56 4.38
C ASN A 442 -26.43 17.02 5.82
N SER A 443 -26.07 15.75 6.01
CA SER A 443 -25.91 15.18 7.36
C SER A 443 -24.67 15.76 8.02
N LYS A 444 -24.84 16.86 8.75
CA LYS A 444 -23.80 17.51 9.55
C LYS A 444 -23.35 16.68 10.75
N TYR A 445 -24.07 15.63 11.12
CA TYR A 445 -23.90 14.86 12.34
C TYR A 445 -24.08 13.37 12.07
N ASP A 446 -23.11 12.57 12.48
CA ASP A 446 -23.13 11.11 12.57
C ASP A 446 -23.57 10.34 11.30
N ILE A 447 -22.63 10.23 10.37
CA ILE A 447 -22.78 9.47 9.12
C ILE A 447 -23.11 7.99 9.38
N LEU A 448 -22.65 7.42 10.48
CA LEU A 448 -22.95 6.04 10.89
C LEU A 448 -24.43 5.86 11.29
N SER A 449 -24.97 6.76 12.08
CA SER A 449 -26.40 6.79 12.42
C SER A 449 -27.29 6.97 11.19
N PHE A 450 -26.87 7.84 10.26
CA PHE A 450 -27.56 8.02 8.99
C PHE A 450 -27.54 6.74 8.16
N SER A 451 -26.39 6.11 8.02
CA SER A 451 -26.23 4.87 7.23
C SER A 451 -27.06 3.72 7.82
N LYS A 452 -27.08 3.57 9.15
CA LYS A 452 -27.90 2.57 9.84
C LYS A 452 -29.38 2.76 9.58
N LYS A 453 -29.92 3.98 9.75
CA LYS A 453 -31.32 4.31 9.43
C LYS A 453 -31.63 4.12 7.94
N PHE A 454 -30.72 4.48 7.07
CA PHE A 454 -30.87 4.32 5.63
C PHE A 454 -30.97 2.84 5.25
N ILE A 455 -30.05 2.00 5.75
CA ILE A 455 -30.03 0.55 5.53
C ILE A 455 -31.34 -0.08 6.05
N GLU A 456 -31.81 0.30 7.24
CA GLU A 456 -33.07 -0.16 7.79
C GLU A 456 -34.25 0.17 6.87
N ASN A 457 -34.35 1.44 6.45
CA ASN A 457 -35.44 1.93 5.60
C ASN A 457 -35.50 1.27 4.21
N ILE A 458 -34.36 0.86 3.67
CA ILE A 458 -34.30 0.15 2.39
C ILE A 458 -34.61 -1.34 2.57
N LEU A 459 -33.93 -2.01 3.50
CA LEU A 459 -34.06 -3.46 3.65
C LEU A 459 -35.43 -3.89 4.15
N ILE A 460 -36.11 -3.06 4.95
CA ILE A 460 -37.47 -3.36 5.43
C ILE A 460 -38.47 -3.62 4.31
N ASN A 461 -38.21 -3.04 3.12
CA ASN A 461 -39.08 -3.23 1.96
C ASN A 461 -38.94 -4.61 1.30
N LEU A 462 -37.87 -5.34 1.60
CA LEU A 462 -37.65 -6.71 1.11
C LEU A 462 -38.39 -7.74 1.94
N PHE A 463 -38.74 -7.43 3.20
CA PHE A 463 -39.33 -8.39 4.13
C PHE A 463 -40.83 -8.19 4.26
N THR A 464 -41.60 -9.26 4.12
CA THR A 464 -43.06 -9.26 4.33
C THR A 464 -43.41 -9.08 5.80
N ASN A 465 -42.64 -9.69 6.70
CA ASN A 465 -42.79 -9.52 8.16
C ASN A 465 -41.84 -8.41 8.65
N LYS A 466 -42.39 -7.19 8.71
CA LYS A 466 -41.64 -5.98 9.10
C LYS A 466 -41.24 -5.98 10.57
N GLU A 467 -42.02 -6.61 11.46
CA GLU A 467 -41.68 -6.70 12.88
C GLU A 467 -40.53 -7.67 13.13
N TYR A 468 -40.55 -8.82 12.46
CA TYR A 468 -39.41 -9.75 12.48
C TYR A 468 -38.13 -9.07 11.99
N PHE A 469 -38.21 -8.36 10.86
CA PHE A 469 -37.05 -7.60 10.35
C PHE A 469 -36.53 -6.61 11.38
N LYS A 470 -37.38 -5.77 11.97
CA LYS A 470 -36.97 -4.76 12.96
C LYS A 470 -36.30 -5.38 14.18
N ALA A 471 -36.86 -6.48 14.72
CA ALA A 471 -36.28 -7.19 15.86
C ALA A 471 -34.91 -7.77 15.53
N ALA A 472 -34.79 -8.44 14.38
CA ALA A 472 -33.52 -9.02 13.91
C ALA A 472 -32.49 -7.93 13.57
N TYR A 473 -32.90 -6.83 12.96
CA TYR A 473 -32.02 -5.69 12.65
C TYR A 473 -31.50 -5.01 13.91
N LYS A 474 -32.38 -4.81 14.91
CA LYS A 474 -31.99 -4.27 16.21
C LYS A 474 -30.98 -5.19 16.92
N SER A 475 -31.18 -6.49 16.90
CA SER A 475 -30.23 -7.47 17.44
C SER A 475 -28.85 -7.38 16.77
N ILE A 476 -28.79 -7.15 15.46
CA ILE A 476 -27.51 -6.96 14.75
C ILE A 476 -26.84 -5.65 15.12
N LEU A 477 -27.60 -4.60 15.39
CA LEU A 477 -27.07 -3.30 15.84
C LEU A 477 -26.64 -3.31 17.30
N ASP A 478 -27.34 -4.10 18.15
CA ASP A 478 -27.04 -4.27 19.58
C ASP A 478 -25.90 -5.28 19.81
N GLU A 479 -25.58 -6.15 18.85
CA GLU A 479 -24.28 -6.82 18.79
C GLU A 479 -23.25 -5.68 18.77
N LYS A 480 -22.61 -5.44 19.93
CA LYS A 480 -21.66 -4.35 20.17
C LYS A 480 -20.81 -4.12 18.93
N THR A 481 -21.13 -3.07 18.19
CA THR A 481 -20.21 -2.50 17.23
C THR A 481 -19.02 -2.04 18.04
N ILE A 482 -17.97 -2.84 18.03
CA ILE A 482 -16.71 -2.46 18.65
C ILE A 482 -16.29 -1.20 17.94
N ASP A 483 -16.09 -0.16 18.71
CA ASP A 483 -15.43 1.05 18.26
C ASP A 483 -14.01 0.66 17.86
N VAL A 484 -13.82 0.41 16.55
CA VAL A 484 -12.53 0.00 15.97
C VAL A 484 -11.44 1.05 16.25
N THR A 485 -11.82 2.28 16.58
CA THR A 485 -10.89 3.30 17.05
C THR A 485 -10.35 2.99 18.43
N LYS A 486 -11.07 2.26 19.27
CA LYS A 486 -10.60 1.80 20.59
C LYS A 486 -9.67 0.58 20.51
N ILE A 487 -9.75 -0.25 19.47
CA ILE A 487 -8.91 -1.46 19.32
C ILE A 487 -7.44 -1.09 18.97
N PHE A 488 -7.21 0.02 18.28
CA PHE A 488 -5.89 0.40 17.82
C PHE A 488 -5.29 1.64 18.49
N ASN A 489 -6.01 2.28 19.40
CA ASN A 489 -5.56 3.43 20.16
C ASN A 489 -5.58 3.09 21.63
N PHE A 490 -4.46 2.60 22.15
CA PHE A 490 -4.32 2.39 23.58
C PHE A 490 -3.89 3.70 24.24
N GLU A 491 -4.71 4.21 25.14
CA GLU A 491 -4.28 5.19 26.13
C GLU A 491 -3.91 4.44 27.41
N GLU A 492 -2.65 4.28 27.65
CA GLU A 492 -2.12 3.78 28.92
C GLU A 492 -1.25 4.87 29.52
N ASN A 493 -1.51 5.23 30.77
CA ASN A 493 -0.79 6.31 31.48
C ASN A 493 -0.77 7.66 30.71
N GLY A 494 -1.82 7.99 29.96
CA GLY A 494 -1.93 9.25 29.20
C GLY A 494 -1.20 9.27 27.87
N LEU A 495 -0.59 8.16 27.42
CA LEU A 495 0.06 8.08 26.12
C LEU A 495 -0.74 7.21 25.14
N LYS A 496 -0.93 7.73 23.94
CA LYS A 496 -1.59 7.05 22.83
C LYS A 496 -0.58 6.30 21.98
N ILE A 497 -0.63 4.97 21.99
CA ILE A 497 0.18 4.10 21.13
C ILE A 497 -0.71 3.53 20.04
N GLU A 498 -0.42 3.87 18.78
CA GLU A 498 -1.11 3.25 17.64
C GLU A 498 -0.44 1.94 17.24
N THR A 499 -1.26 0.91 16.98
CA THR A 499 -0.80 -0.39 16.51
C THR A 499 -1.13 -0.57 15.03
N LYS A 500 -0.11 -0.85 14.20
CA LYS A 500 -0.27 -1.03 12.74
C LYS A 500 0.66 -2.08 12.19
N THR A 501 0.38 -2.56 10.97
CA THR A 501 1.36 -3.38 10.23
C THR A 501 2.49 -2.52 9.66
N ILE A 502 3.67 -3.11 9.46
CA ILE A 502 4.83 -2.43 8.85
C ILE A 502 4.46 -1.85 7.47
N ALA A 503 3.73 -2.61 6.66
CA ALA A 503 3.24 -2.12 5.36
C ALA A 503 2.29 -0.91 5.51
N GLY A 504 1.47 -0.90 6.56
CA GLY A 504 0.50 0.18 6.83
C GLY A 504 1.13 1.48 7.30
N VAL A 505 2.38 1.45 7.77
CA VAL A 505 3.14 2.66 8.19
C VAL A 505 4.18 3.12 7.17
N LYS A 506 4.22 2.50 5.99
CA LYS A 506 5.14 2.94 4.94
C LYS A 506 4.84 4.39 4.55
N GLY A 507 5.86 5.23 4.49
CA GLY A 507 5.74 6.68 4.25
C GLY A 507 5.48 7.52 5.50
N GLU A 508 5.11 6.91 6.66
CA GLU A 508 4.93 7.64 7.92
C GLU A 508 6.28 7.95 8.62
N THR A 509 6.23 8.87 9.56
CA THR A 509 7.34 9.22 10.46
C THR A 509 6.82 9.19 11.88
N HIS A 510 7.54 8.57 12.79
CA HIS A 510 7.17 8.40 14.20
C HIS A 510 8.23 9.01 15.10
N THR A 511 7.85 9.52 16.27
CA THR A 511 8.81 9.95 17.29
C THR A 511 9.53 8.73 17.87
N ALA A 512 8.77 7.71 18.26
CA ALA A 512 9.31 6.42 18.66
C ALA A 512 8.52 5.27 18.04
N THR A 513 9.21 4.15 17.82
CA THR A 513 8.63 2.94 17.25
C THR A 513 9.05 1.71 18.03
N LEU A 514 8.07 0.88 18.40
CA LEU A 514 8.28 -0.49 18.87
C LEU A 514 8.04 -1.45 17.72
N VAL A 515 9.06 -2.18 17.31
CA VAL A 515 8.98 -3.26 16.33
C VAL A 515 8.79 -4.57 17.07
N CYS A 516 7.67 -5.24 16.86
CA CYS A 516 7.34 -6.51 17.47
C CYS A 516 7.69 -7.66 16.54
N GLU A 517 8.41 -8.67 17.07
CA GLU A 517 8.66 -9.91 16.35
C GLU A 517 7.35 -10.63 16.05
N THR A 518 7.12 -10.98 14.77
CA THR A 518 5.90 -11.66 14.33
C THR A 518 6.20 -12.86 13.44
N PHE A 519 5.29 -13.85 13.42
CA PHE A 519 5.43 -15.04 12.61
C PHE A 519 4.68 -14.94 11.27
N TYR A 520 5.40 -15.15 10.15
CA TYR A 520 4.81 -15.29 8.80
C TYR A 520 5.41 -16.44 8.03
N ARG A 521 5.70 -17.46 8.15
CA ARG A 521 6.46 -18.62 7.67
C ARG A 521 7.64 -18.86 8.61
N ASN A 522 8.28 -17.80 9.06
CA ASN A 522 9.33 -17.76 10.07
C ASN A 522 9.08 -16.58 11.01
N TYR A 523 9.67 -16.57 12.18
CA TYR A 523 9.77 -15.38 13.00
C TYR A 523 10.75 -14.41 12.34
N ASP A 524 10.30 -13.22 12.03
CA ASP A 524 10.99 -12.26 11.15
C ASP A 524 12.36 -11.83 11.72
N ILE A 525 12.44 -11.47 13.00
CA ILE A 525 13.67 -11.03 13.65
C ILE A 525 14.64 -12.21 13.82
N GLU A 526 14.18 -13.34 14.36
CA GLU A 526 15.02 -14.55 14.51
C GLU A 526 15.61 -14.99 13.16
N TYR A 527 14.79 -15.02 12.11
CA TYR A 527 15.21 -15.45 10.79
C TYR A 527 16.31 -14.55 10.19
N ILE A 528 16.23 -13.24 10.43
CA ILE A 528 17.28 -12.31 10.00
C ILE A 528 18.55 -12.46 10.81
N LEU A 529 18.45 -12.65 12.12
CA LEU A 529 19.63 -12.93 12.96
C LEU A 529 20.33 -14.22 12.53
N GLU A 530 19.57 -15.26 12.20
CA GLU A 530 20.12 -16.54 11.76
C GLU A 530 20.80 -16.48 10.39
N ASN A 531 20.18 -15.82 9.42
CA ASN A 531 20.57 -15.94 8.02
C ASN A 531 21.39 -14.75 7.53
N TYR A 532 21.00 -13.53 7.87
CA TYR A 532 21.62 -12.33 7.33
C TYR A 532 22.95 -11.99 8.02
N ILE A 533 22.98 -12.02 9.33
CA ILE A 533 24.17 -11.71 10.11
C ILE A 533 25.26 -12.78 9.90
N ARG A 534 24.86 -14.04 9.67
CA ARG A 534 25.76 -15.15 9.32
C ARG A 534 26.11 -15.24 7.82
N GLN A 535 25.87 -14.19 7.03
CA GLN A 535 26.29 -14.01 5.63
C GLN A 535 25.51 -14.78 4.54
N ASN A 536 24.33 -15.31 4.79
CA ASN A 536 23.50 -15.94 3.75
C ASN A 536 22.58 -14.91 3.05
N LYS A 537 23.16 -13.89 2.41
CA LYS A 537 22.46 -12.71 1.88
C LYS A 537 21.65 -12.96 0.59
N ASN A 538 21.87 -14.05 -0.12
CA ASN A 538 21.29 -14.27 -1.46
C ASN A 538 19.95 -14.99 -1.48
N ASN A 539 19.38 -15.34 -0.32
CA ASN A 539 18.08 -15.99 -0.24
C ASN A 539 16.95 -14.95 -0.41
N LYS A 540 16.00 -15.22 -1.32
CA LYS A 540 14.84 -14.37 -1.58
C LYS A 540 14.04 -14.04 -0.32
N THR A 541 13.76 -15.04 0.53
CA THR A 541 13.01 -14.86 1.79
C THR A 541 13.78 -13.95 2.77
N VAL A 542 15.13 -14.07 2.82
CA VAL A 542 15.96 -13.18 3.63
C VAL A 542 15.78 -11.74 3.17
N LYS A 543 15.85 -11.48 1.86
CA LYS A 543 15.67 -10.13 1.30
C LYS A 543 14.30 -9.54 1.58
N GLU A 544 13.22 -10.31 1.41
CA GLU A 544 11.85 -9.87 1.70
C GLU A 544 11.67 -9.45 3.17
N ILE A 545 12.21 -10.23 4.10
CA ILE A 545 12.13 -9.93 5.53
C ILE A 545 13.03 -8.74 5.86
N LEU A 546 14.24 -8.70 5.31
CA LEU A 546 15.22 -7.64 5.52
C LEU A 546 14.64 -6.26 5.11
N HIS A 547 14.09 -6.15 3.90
CA HIS A 547 13.48 -4.92 3.43
C HIS A 547 12.28 -4.50 4.29
N THR A 548 11.47 -5.46 4.73
CA THR A 548 10.34 -5.19 5.63
C THR A 548 10.84 -4.62 6.96
N LEU A 549 11.86 -5.23 7.57
CA LEU A 549 12.45 -4.75 8.83
C LEU A 549 13.20 -3.43 8.66
N TYR A 550 13.90 -3.24 7.54
CA TYR A 550 14.54 -1.95 7.23
C TYR A 550 13.54 -0.79 7.18
N VAL A 551 12.36 -1.03 6.55
CA VAL A 551 11.26 -0.06 6.60
C VAL A 551 10.84 0.23 8.03
N ALA A 552 10.68 -0.80 8.87
CA ALA A 552 10.28 -0.64 10.27
C ALA A 552 11.33 0.14 11.08
N PHE A 553 12.60 -0.22 10.97
CA PHE A 553 13.70 0.40 11.71
C PHE A 553 13.94 1.86 11.35
N THR A 554 13.59 2.26 10.14
CA THR A 554 13.77 3.63 9.64
C THR A 554 12.54 4.54 9.80
N ARG A 555 11.48 4.09 10.52
CA ARG A 555 10.31 4.94 10.80
C ARG A 555 10.54 5.97 11.91
N PRO A 556 11.20 5.63 13.05
CA PRO A 556 11.35 6.58 14.15
C PRO A 556 12.38 7.66 13.87
N THR A 557 12.14 8.83 14.47
CA THR A 557 13.09 9.95 14.51
C THR A 557 14.07 9.80 15.66
N ASP A 558 13.58 9.42 16.86
CA ASP A 558 14.31 9.53 18.11
C ASP A 558 14.59 8.17 18.77
N MET A 559 13.62 7.28 18.89
CA MET A 559 13.79 6.02 19.60
C MET A 559 13.24 4.82 18.82
N LEU A 560 14.08 3.80 18.68
CA LEU A 560 13.73 2.49 18.16
C LEU A 560 13.82 1.45 19.28
N CYS A 561 12.69 0.77 19.54
CA CYS A 561 12.63 -0.41 20.38
C CYS A 561 12.30 -1.65 19.55
N ILE A 562 12.86 -2.79 19.88
CA ILE A 562 12.65 -4.06 19.20
C ILE A 562 12.31 -5.10 20.26
N ALA A 563 11.10 -5.66 20.19
CA ALA A 563 10.68 -6.74 21.07
C ALA A 563 11.22 -8.07 20.53
N ILE A 564 11.93 -8.83 21.36
CA ILE A 564 12.55 -10.10 21.01
C ILE A 564 12.32 -11.14 22.10
N ARG A 565 12.06 -12.38 21.71
CA ARG A 565 11.92 -13.51 22.63
C ARG A 565 13.23 -13.81 23.35
N GLU A 566 13.15 -14.14 24.64
CA GLU A 566 14.31 -14.48 25.49
C GLU A 566 15.13 -15.64 24.92
N GLU A 567 14.47 -16.67 24.39
CA GLU A 567 15.15 -17.82 23.75
C GLU A 567 15.97 -17.39 22.52
N VAL A 568 15.47 -16.42 21.72
CA VAL A 568 16.17 -15.88 20.56
C VAL A 568 17.33 -14.99 21.00
N TYR A 569 17.12 -14.16 22.03
CA TYR A 569 18.20 -13.35 22.61
C TYR A 569 19.34 -14.23 23.13
N CYS A 570 19.03 -15.29 23.89
CA CYS A 570 20.06 -16.23 24.41
C CYS A 570 20.83 -16.94 23.29
N LYS A 571 20.11 -17.32 22.20
CA LYS A 571 20.72 -18.03 21.05
C LYS A 571 21.64 -17.13 20.21
N TYR A 572 21.33 -15.83 20.08
CA TYR A 572 22.02 -14.85 19.23
C TYR A 572 22.62 -13.70 20.03
N LYS A 573 23.02 -13.93 21.26
CA LYS A 573 23.50 -12.90 22.20
C LYS A 573 24.73 -12.15 21.68
N GLU A 574 25.67 -12.83 21.07
CA GLU A 574 26.89 -12.22 20.52
C GLU A 574 26.56 -11.31 19.34
N GLU A 575 25.73 -11.79 18.44
CA GLU A 575 25.29 -11.02 17.27
C GLU A 575 24.53 -9.76 17.68
N ILE A 576 23.60 -9.89 18.64
CA ILE A 576 22.80 -8.75 19.14
C ILE A 576 23.71 -7.74 19.86
N ASN A 577 24.65 -8.19 20.68
CA ASN A 577 25.61 -7.29 21.35
C ASN A 577 26.49 -6.53 20.34
N SER A 578 26.81 -7.14 19.19
CA SER A 578 27.56 -6.47 18.12
C SER A 578 26.79 -5.33 17.44
N LEU A 579 25.47 -5.25 17.64
CA LEU A 579 24.62 -4.20 17.08
C LEU A 579 24.69 -2.87 17.84
N ASN A 580 25.45 -2.77 18.94
CA ASN A 580 25.58 -1.57 19.77
C ASN A 580 24.22 -1.06 20.32
N ALA A 581 23.34 -1.98 20.72
CA ALA A 581 22.03 -1.68 21.28
C ALA A 581 21.99 -1.88 22.80
N GLU A 582 21.06 -1.20 23.48
CA GLU A 582 20.76 -1.40 24.89
C GLU A 582 19.84 -2.62 25.05
N ILE A 583 20.15 -3.50 26.00
CA ILE A 583 19.36 -4.70 26.28
C ILE A 583 18.56 -4.48 27.56
N ILE A 584 17.25 -4.63 27.47
CA ILE A 584 16.30 -4.44 28.58
C ILE A 584 15.52 -5.74 28.77
N ASN A 585 15.80 -6.44 29.86
CA ASN A 585 15.03 -7.63 30.24
C ASN A 585 13.73 -7.21 30.94
N ILE A 586 12.61 -7.76 30.49
CA ILE A 586 11.31 -7.53 31.11
C ILE A 586 11.17 -8.55 32.24
N GLU A 587 11.21 -8.07 33.49
CA GLU A 587 11.14 -8.91 34.69
C GLU A 587 9.75 -9.54 34.88
N GLU A 588 9.70 -10.78 35.41
CA GLU A 588 8.49 -11.37 35.95
C GLU A 588 8.13 -10.61 37.25
N GLU A 589 6.85 -10.33 37.47
CA GLU A 589 6.41 -9.86 38.80
C GLU A 589 6.73 -10.93 39.82
N LYS A 590 7.60 -10.60 40.78
CA LYS A 590 7.65 -11.40 42.02
C LYS A 590 6.28 -11.26 42.65
N CYS A 591 5.48 -12.34 42.62
CA CYS A 591 4.32 -12.43 43.48
C CYS A 591 4.83 -12.24 44.92
N THR A 592 4.69 -11.04 45.44
CA THR A 592 4.79 -10.81 46.89
C THR A 592 3.57 -11.49 47.49
N ASN A 593 3.81 -12.67 48.07
CA ASN A 593 2.86 -13.37 48.93
C ASN A 593 2.44 -12.48 50.11
#